data_5a0764d892863e2549427d05530df38b
#
_entry.id   5a0764d892863e2549427d05530df38b
#
_cell.length_a   1.000
_cell.length_b   1.000
_cell.length_c   1.000
_cell.angle_alpha   90.00
_cell.angle_beta   90.00
_cell.angle_gamma   90.00
#
_symmetry.space_group_name_H-M   'P 1'
#
loop_
_entity.id
_entity.type
_entity.pdbx_description
1 polymer ?
#
loop_
_entity_poly.entity_id
_entity_poly.type
_entity_poly.pdbx_seq_one_letter_code
_entity_poly.pdbx_strand_id
1 'polypeptide(L)'
;MTSILIVEDDITYGMMLKTWLGKKGFQVTSASSIARAQKHIESETVDLILSDLRLPDKDGIDLLKWLGEHGLQIPLIIMTGYADIQSAVQTMKLGACDYIAKPVNPDELLKKIGEALNASSSALKQMMHSSRTDDAFTPNRPSVSPKQTMHSDKMKNQPLKGAEGSLSSSDFLEGESDAAKQLYNYVKLVSPTNMSVLINGASGTGKEYVAHRIHQLSKRADRPFVAIDCGSIPKELAASEFFGHIKGAFTGALTDKTGAFVEANGGTIFLDEIGNLSYEVQIQLLRALQERKIRPVGSNKEISVDIRLVSATNENLEQAIEKGAFREDLYHRINEFTLRMPQLKDRREDILLFANFFLDQANREMDKQLTGFDDKASRALLEYPWPGNLRQMKNMVRRATLLAQGKFITINELNELKEPVPAIIGIPLRNEEVEKHQIIEALRQTGNNKSRAAQLLGIDRKTLYNKLKLYNISD
;
A
#
# COMPACT_ATOMS: atom_id res chain seq x y z
N MET A 1 -1.84 -31.27 10.55
CA MET A 1 -2.49 -30.00 10.13
C MET A 1 -1.42 -28.93 10.30
N THR A 2 -1.16 -28.15 9.28
CA THR A 2 -0.05 -27.16 9.34
C THR A 2 -0.38 -26.05 10.32
N SER A 3 0.52 -25.80 11.28
CA SER A 3 0.39 -24.79 12.33
C SER A 3 1.07 -23.49 11.95
N ILE A 4 0.33 -22.38 11.91
CA ILE A 4 0.83 -21.04 11.58
C ILE A 4 0.71 -20.13 12.79
N LEU A 5 1.80 -19.47 13.16
CA LEU A 5 1.81 -18.43 14.20
C LEU A 5 1.80 -17.05 13.51
N ILE A 6 0.79 -16.23 13.82
CA ILE A 6 0.73 -14.83 13.42
C ILE A 6 1.21 -13.95 14.56
N VAL A 7 2.20 -13.10 14.30
CA VAL A 7 2.70 -12.09 15.25
C VAL A 7 2.33 -10.70 14.73
N GLU A 8 1.31 -10.12 15.36
CA GLU A 8 0.65 -8.89 14.90
C GLU A 8 0.07 -8.14 16.07
N ASP A 9 0.37 -6.87 16.24
CA ASP A 9 -0.14 -6.02 17.32
C ASP A 9 -1.53 -5.46 17.04
N ASP A 10 -1.89 -5.27 15.76
CA ASP A 10 -3.28 -4.97 15.38
C ASP A 10 -4.14 -6.22 15.55
N ILE A 11 -4.87 -6.24 16.66
CA ILE A 11 -5.77 -7.35 17.05
C ILE A 11 -6.79 -7.63 15.93
N THR A 12 -7.30 -6.61 15.27
CA THR A 12 -8.33 -6.73 14.23
C THR A 12 -7.74 -7.39 12.99
N TYR A 13 -6.57 -6.95 12.57
CA TYR A 13 -5.86 -7.50 11.44
C TYR A 13 -5.40 -8.94 11.70
N GLY A 14 -4.84 -9.20 12.89
CA GLY A 14 -4.46 -10.55 13.32
C GLY A 14 -5.64 -11.52 13.36
N MET A 15 -6.82 -11.09 13.87
CA MET A 15 -8.04 -11.89 13.86
C MET A 15 -8.57 -12.18 12.46
N MET A 16 -8.50 -11.19 11.56
CA MET A 16 -8.89 -11.34 10.16
C MET A 16 -8.05 -12.42 9.49
N LEU A 17 -6.72 -12.32 9.58
CA LEU A 17 -5.79 -13.31 9.01
C LEU A 17 -6.00 -14.69 9.64
N LYS A 18 -6.16 -14.78 10.95
CA LYS A 18 -6.44 -16.04 11.66
C LYS A 18 -7.71 -16.72 11.15
N THR A 19 -8.79 -15.97 11.04
CA THR A 19 -10.09 -16.50 10.55
C THR A 19 -9.98 -16.96 9.11
N TRP A 20 -9.32 -16.17 8.27
CA TRP A 20 -9.19 -16.47 6.85
C TRP A 20 -8.29 -17.69 6.60
N LEU A 21 -7.12 -17.77 7.23
CA LEU A 21 -6.22 -18.92 7.12
C LEU A 21 -6.85 -20.19 7.74
N GLY A 22 -7.63 -20.05 8.82
CA GLY A 22 -8.39 -21.14 9.39
C GLY A 22 -9.40 -21.74 8.41
N LYS A 23 -10.11 -20.90 7.64
CA LYS A 23 -11.02 -21.35 6.55
C LYS A 23 -10.26 -22.05 5.41
N LYS A 24 -8.97 -21.82 5.25
CA LYS A 24 -8.11 -22.50 4.27
C LYS A 24 -7.49 -23.80 4.78
N GLY A 25 -7.82 -24.22 6.00
CA GLY A 25 -7.42 -25.51 6.57
C GLY A 25 -6.13 -25.47 7.39
N PHE A 26 -5.63 -24.29 7.75
CA PHE A 26 -4.48 -24.13 8.64
C PHE A 26 -4.93 -24.06 10.11
N GLN A 27 -4.11 -24.59 11.00
CA GLN A 27 -4.27 -24.32 12.45
C GLN A 27 -3.53 -23.01 12.75
N VAL A 28 -4.24 -21.99 13.23
CA VAL A 28 -3.67 -20.64 13.37
C VAL A 28 -3.76 -20.13 14.79
N THR A 29 -2.61 -19.76 15.33
CA THR A 29 -2.48 -19.06 16.61
C THR A 29 -1.98 -17.65 16.40
N SER A 30 -2.22 -16.73 17.35
CA SER A 30 -1.82 -15.34 17.24
C SER A 30 -1.16 -14.81 18.50
N ALA A 31 -0.10 -14.04 18.34
CA ALA A 31 0.62 -13.32 19.39
C ALA A 31 0.65 -11.83 19.06
N SER A 32 0.48 -10.96 20.05
CA SER A 32 0.49 -9.50 19.86
C SER A 32 1.85 -8.85 20.16
N SER A 33 2.89 -9.66 20.40
CA SER A 33 4.25 -9.19 20.69
C SER A 33 5.25 -10.34 20.51
N ILE A 34 6.53 -9.99 20.34
CA ILE A 34 7.63 -10.96 20.21
C ILE A 34 7.74 -11.84 21.46
N ALA A 35 7.65 -11.25 22.65
CA ALA A 35 7.73 -12.01 23.90
C ALA A 35 6.64 -13.09 24.00
N ARG A 36 5.43 -12.82 23.52
CA ARG A 36 4.35 -13.82 23.47
C ARG A 36 4.59 -14.86 22.38
N ALA A 37 5.12 -14.45 21.24
CA ALA A 37 5.48 -15.35 20.15
C ALA A 37 6.55 -16.37 20.59
N GLN A 38 7.61 -15.92 21.25
CA GLN A 38 8.67 -16.77 21.80
C GLN A 38 8.09 -17.83 22.77
N LYS A 39 7.25 -17.38 23.72
CA LYS A 39 6.60 -18.27 24.68
C LYS A 39 5.72 -19.34 24.02
N HIS A 40 5.09 -18.97 22.91
CA HIS A 40 4.25 -19.88 22.13
C HIS A 40 5.09 -20.92 21.37
N ILE A 41 6.18 -20.48 20.75
CA ILE A 41 7.13 -21.36 20.04
C ILE A 41 7.80 -22.36 21.00
N GLU A 42 8.05 -21.97 22.24
CA GLU A 42 8.61 -22.87 23.28
C GLU A 42 7.59 -23.92 23.76
N SER A 43 6.30 -23.63 23.69
CA SER A 43 5.23 -24.52 24.23
C SER A 43 4.53 -25.36 23.19
N GLU A 44 4.51 -24.94 21.93
CA GLU A 44 3.75 -25.60 20.86
C GLU A 44 4.59 -25.70 19.57
N THR A 45 4.28 -26.68 18.74
CA THR A 45 4.93 -26.82 17.43
C THR A 45 4.34 -25.83 16.43
N VAL A 46 5.22 -25.05 15.78
CA VAL A 46 4.89 -24.07 14.75
C VAL A 46 5.61 -24.44 13.46
N ASP A 47 4.86 -24.58 12.36
CA ASP A 47 5.40 -24.93 11.06
C ASP A 47 5.80 -23.70 10.23
N LEU A 48 5.19 -22.54 10.50
CA LEU A 48 5.46 -21.28 9.81
C LEU A 48 5.06 -20.07 10.67
N ILE A 49 5.84 -19.00 10.58
CA ILE A 49 5.58 -17.75 11.28
C ILE A 49 5.28 -16.65 10.26
N LEU A 50 4.18 -15.91 10.49
CA LEU A 50 3.87 -14.64 9.81
C LEU A 50 4.05 -13.52 10.83
N SER A 51 5.06 -12.68 10.70
CA SER A 51 5.35 -11.62 11.68
C SER A 51 5.25 -10.25 11.05
N ASP A 52 4.58 -9.31 11.73
CA ASP A 52 4.79 -7.90 11.41
C ASP A 52 6.26 -7.54 11.63
N LEU A 53 6.75 -6.61 10.81
CA LEU A 53 8.08 -6.06 10.95
C LEU A 53 8.18 -5.20 12.22
N ARG A 54 7.16 -4.37 12.50
CA ARG A 54 7.13 -3.46 13.65
C ARG A 54 6.12 -3.91 14.69
N LEU A 55 6.62 -4.28 15.85
CA LEU A 55 5.82 -4.69 16.99
C LEU A 55 6.12 -3.79 18.20
N PRO A 56 5.23 -3.69 19.19
CA PRO A 56 5.35 -2.71 20.27
C PRO A 56 6.54 -2.97 21.22
N ASP A 57 7.04 -4.20 21.29
CA ASP A 57 8.14 -4.60 22.17
C ASP A 57 9.50 -4.68 21.46
N LYS A 58 9.54 -5.19 20.20
CA LYS A 58 10.76 -5.36 19.39
C LYS A 58 10.37 -5.48 17.91
N ASP A 59 11.36 -5.41 17.01
CA ASP A 59 11.13 -5.63 15.58
C ASP A 59 11.04 -7.13 15.23
N GLY A 60 10.30 -7.47 14.16
CA GLY A 60 10.23 -8.83 13.62
C GLY A 60 11.59 -9.43 13.26
N ILE A 61 12.59 -8.58 13.01
CA ILE A 61 14.01 -8.96 12.83
C ILE A 61 14.59 -9.59 14.10
N ASP A 62 14.19 -9.12 15.27
CA ASP A 62 14.70 -9.68 16.55
C ASP A 62 14.13 -11.06 16.80
N LEU A 63 12.91 -11.35 16.33
CA LEU A 63 12.37 -12.71 16.35
C LEU A 63 13.20 -13.65 15.45
N LEU A 64 13.58 -13.21 14.29
CA LEU A 64 14.39 -13.97 13.34
C LEU A 64 15.77 -14.31 13.94
N LYS A 65 16.45 -13.33 14.56
CA LYS A 65 17.72 -13.54 15.26
C LYS A 65 17.57 -14.55 16.41
N TRP A 66 16.50 -14.39 17.20
CA TRP A 66 16.23 -15.28 18.31
C TRP A 66 16.00 -16.73 17.86
N LEU A 67 15.27 -16.94 16.74
CA LEU A 67 15.12 -18.28 16.13
C LEU A 67 16.48 -18.88 15.75
N GLY A 68 17.36 -18.09 15.14
CA GLY A 68 18.71 -18.52 14.78
C GLY A 68 19.57 -18.87 16.00
N GLU A 69 19.55 -18.07 17.06
CA GLU A 69 20.28 -18.29 18.31
C GLU A 69 19.85 -19.59 19.04
N HIS A 70 18.55 -19.96 18.90
CA HIS A 70 18.01 -21.19 19.50
C HIS A 70 18.04 -22.40 18.54
N GLY A 71 18.63 -22.25 17.34
CA GLY A 71 18.75 -23.34 16.37
C GLY A 71 17.40 -23.78 15.77
N LEU A 72 16.36 -22.96 15.85
CA LEU A 72 15.02 -23.26 15.38
C LEU A 72 14.91 -22.88 13.90
N GLN A 73 14.72 -23.87 13.03
CA GLN A 73 14.58 -23.67 11.58
C GLN A 73 13.09 -23.54 11.16
N ILE A 74 12.39 -22.60 11.76
CA ILE A 74 10.98 -22.34 11.42
C ILE A 74 10.97 -21.25 10.34
N PRO A 75 10.35 -21.50 9.16
CA PRO A 75 10.25 -20.50 8.11
C PRO A 75 9.44 -19.28 8.61
N LEU A 76 10.01 -18.10 8.39
CA LEU A 76 9.41 -16.84 8.82
C LEU A 76 9.20 -15.93 7.59
N ILE A 77 7.96 -15.48 7.41
CA ILE A 77 7.56 -14.49 6.40
C ILE A 77 7.28 -13.19 7.13
N ILE A 78 7.92 -12.10 6.69
CA ILE A 78 7.70 -10.78 7.25
C ILE A 78 6.53 -10.08 6.54
N MET A 79 5.58 -9.57 7.33
CA MET A 79 4.54 -8.65 6.86
C MET A 79 5.00 -7.22 7.11
N THR A 80 5.00 -6.36 6.09
CA THR A 80 5.52 -4.99 6.23
C THR A 80 4.61 -3.96 5.57
N GLY A 81 4.51 -2.76 6.16
CA GLY A 81 3.89 -1.61 5.51
C GLY A 81 4.73 -1.09 4.34
N TYR A 82 4.11 -0.35 3.41
CA TYR A 82 4.75 0.19 2.20
C TYR A 82 6.02 1.01 2.45
N ALA A 83 6.20 1.56 3.65
CA ALA A 83 7.36 2.41 3.99
C ALA A 83 8.64 1.64 4.36
N ASP A 84 8.60 0.31 4.52
CA ASP A 84 9.69 -0.47 5.12
C ASP A 84 10.33 -1.50 4.19
N ILE A 85 10.26 -1.32 2.87
CA ILE A 85 10.84 -2.26 1.88
C ILE A 85 12.36 -2.40 2.04
N GLN A 86 13.07 -1.36 2.48
CA GLN A 86 14.51 -1.46 2.76
C GLN A 86 14.79 -2.39 3.94
N SER A 87 13.97 -2.37 4.96
CA SER A 87 14.04 -3.28 6.10
C SER A 87 13.68 -4.72 5.70
N ALA A 88 12.76 -4.91 4.74
CA ALA A 88 12.44 -6.22 4.19
C ALA A 88 13.63 -6.87 3.45
N VAL A 89 14.39 -6.10 2.66
CA VAL A 89 15.61 -6.59 2.02
C VAL A 89 16.67 -6.97 3.05
N GLN A 90 16.76 -6.27 4.16
CA GLN A 90 17.67 -6.59 5.25
C GLN A 90 17.25 -7.87 5.98
N THR A 91 15.95 -8.11 6.16
CA THR A 91 15.43 -9.35 6.78
C THR A 91 15.69 -10.58 5.94
N MET A 92 15.63 -10.48 4.61
CA MET A 92 16.01 -11.58 3.71
C MET A 92 17.49 -11.97 3.85
N LYS A 93 18.39 -11.00 4.04
CA LYS A 93 19.83 -11.25 4.31
C LYS A 93 20.07 -11.92 5.66
N LEU A 94 19.15 -11.77 6.61
CA LEU A 94 19.22 -12.36 7.95
C LEU A 94 18.53 -13.72 8.04
N GLY A 95 17.97 -14.24 6.93
CA GLY A 95 17.41 -15.59 6.85
C GLY A 95 15.88 -15.68 6.88
N ALA A 96 15.14 -14.58 6.73
CA ALA A 96 13.71 -14.65 6.49
C ALA A 96 13.44 -15.41 5.17
N CYS A 97 12.39 -16.24 5.15
CA CYS A 97 12.01 -17.00 3.96
C CYS A 97 11.46 -16.10 2.85
N ASP A 98 10.66 -15.12 3.22
CA ASP A 98 10.06 -14.16 2.28
C ASP A 98 9.49 -12.94 3.04
N TYR A 99 9.00 -11.96 2.28
CA TYR A 99 8.25 -10.83 2.83
C TYR A 99 6.99 -10.59 2.01
N ILE A 100 6.00 -9.93 2.62
CA ILE A 100 4.76 -9.54 1.95
C ILE A 100 4.32 -8.14 2.41
N ALA A 101 3.93 -7.30 1.45
CA ALA A 101 3.48 -5.95 1.75
C ALA A 101 2.04 -5.93 2.31
N LYS A 102 1.78 -5.11 3.31
CA LYS A 102 0.42 -4.81 3.80
C LYS A 102 -0.20 -3.68 2.94
N PRO A 103 -1.47 -3.78 2.54
CA PRO A 103 -2.43 -4.84 2.83
C PRO A 103 -2.12 -6.14 2.08
N VAL A 104 -2.10 -7.25 2.80
CA VAL A 104 -1.71 -8.55 2.27
C VAL A 104 -2.70 -9.04 1.21
N ASN A 105 -2.19 -9.36 0.01
CA ASN A 105 -2.99 -10.03 -1.01
C ASN A 105 -3.18 -11.50 -0.62
N PRO A 106 -4.45 -11.99 -0.53
CA PRO A 106 -4.74 -13.35 -0.10
C PRO A 106 -4.10 -14.45 -0.95
N ASP A 107 -4.10 -14.31 -2.28
CA ASP A 107 -3.57 -15.32 -3.19
C ASP A 107 -2.03 -15.34 -3.15
N GLU A 108 -1.40 -14.17 -3.02
CA GLU A 108 0.04 -14.04 -2.85
C GLU A 108 0.49 -14.65 -1.52
N LEU A 109 -0.24 -14.42 -0.43
CA LEU A 109 0.07 -15.00 0.88
C LEU A 109 0.03 -16.53 0.84
N LEU A 110 -1.01 -17.12 0.25
CA LEU A 110 -1.12 -18.58 0.11
C LEU A 110 0.03 -19.17 -0.71
N LYS A 111 0.41 -18.50 -1.78
CA LYS A 111 1.54 -18.93 -2.62
C LYS A 111 2.85 -18.93 -1.82
N LYS A 112 3.16 -17.83 -1.11
CA LYS A 112 4.36 -17.70 -0.29
C LYS A 112 4.40 -18.68 0.88
N ILE A 113 3.26 -18.93 1.54
CA ILE A 113 3.12 -19.98 2.57
C ILE A 113 3.46 -21.35 1.98
N GLY A 114 2.91 -21.68 0.81
CA GLY A 114 3.17 -22.96 0.13
C GLY A 114 4.64 -23.13 -0.25
N GLU A 115 5.29 -22.09 -0.76
CA GLU A 115 6.71 -22.09 -1.13
C GLU A 115 7.60 -22.25 0.11
N ALA A 116 7.33 -21.54 1.20
CA ALA A 116 8.07 -21.62 2.46
C ALA A 116 7.99 -23.00 3.11
N LEU A 117 6.82 -23.62 3.14
CA LEU A 117 6.62 -24.97 3.70
C LEU A 117 7.27 -26.07 2.83
N ASN A 118 7.26 -25.92 1.51
CA ASN A 118 7.92 -26.86 0.58
C ASN A 118 9.45 -26.79 0.66
N ALA A 119 10.01 -25.58 0.81
CA ALA A 119 11.45 -25.39 1.01
C ALA A 119 11.96 -26.06 2.28
N SER A 120 11.22 -25.93 3.38
CA SER A 120 11.55 -26.58 4.67
C SER A 120 11.47 -28.10 4.61
N SER A 121 10.48 -28.66 3.89
CA SER A 121 10.37 -30.13 3.73
C SER A 121 11.44 -30.73 2.82
N SER A 122 11.96 -29.98 1.85
CA SER A 122 13.08 -30.42 0.99
C SER A 122 14.43 -30.37 1.72
N ALA A 123 14.64 -29.35 2.56
CA ALA A 123 15.86 -29.24 3.39
C ALA A 123 15.96 -30.40 4.41
N LEU A 124 14.84 -30.75 5.06
CA LEU A 124 14.77 -31.91 5.96
C LEU A 124 15.05 -33.25 5.26
N LYS A 125 14.55 -33.43 4.03
CA LYS A 125 14.84 -34.63 3.22
C LYS A 125 16.31 -34.74 2.79
N GLN A 126 16.97 -33.64 2.51
CA GLN A 126 18.41 -33.62 2.19
C GLN A 126 19.29 -33.95 3.41
N MET A 127 18.92 -33.45 4.60
CA MET A 127 19.63 -33.80 5.85
C MET A 127 19.44 -35.28 6.22
N MET A 128 18.29 -35.88 5.96
CA MET A 128 18.08 -37.32 6.21
C MET A 128 18.78 -38.22 5.20
N HIS A 129 19.19 -37.74 4.02
CA HIS A 129 19.95 -38.50 3.02
C HIS A 129 21.45 -38.38 3.20
N SER A 130 21.94 -37.38 3.92
CA SER A 130 23.39 -37.18 4.15
C SER A 130 23.94 -37.98 5.35
N SER A 131 23.09 -38.70 6.09
CA SER A 131 23.49 -39.50 7.26
C SER A 131 23.65 -41.02 6.97
N ARG A 132 23.63 -41.44 5.72
CA ARG A 132 23.91 -42.82 5.33
C ARG A 132 24.74 -42.81 4.04
N THR A 133 26.06 -42.89 4.16
CA THR A 133 27.01 -43.71 3.43
C THR A 133 28.42 -43.10 3.56
N ASP A 134 29.18 -43.63 4.48
CA ASP A 134 30.63 -43.77 4.30
C ASP A 134 30.86 -44.97 3.38
N ASP A 135 31.77 -44.80 2.47
CA ASP A 135 32.72 -45.68 1.85
C ASP A 135 32.80 -45.68 0.32
N ALA A 136 34.07 -45.55 -0.11
CA ALA A 136 34.74 -46.01 -1.33
C ALA A 136 34.75 -45.09 -2.57
N PHE A 137 35.81 -44.34 -2.64
CA PHE A 137 36.87 -44.14 -3.68
C PHE A 137 36.76 -44.99 -4.98
N THR A 138 36.70 -44.41 -6.19
CA THR A 138 37.76 -44.16 -7.17
C THR A 138 37.18 -43.62 -8.49
N PRO A 139 38.05 -42.96 -9.32
CA PRO A 139 37.59 -42.13 -10.44
C PRO A 139 37.70 -42.84 -11.78
N ASN A 140 36.82 -42.48 -12.74
CA ASN A 140 37.16 -42.56 -14.16
C ASN A 140 36.33 -41.65 -15.04
N ARG A 141 36.99 -40.77 -15.75
CA ARG A 141 36.61 -40.15 -17.01
C ARG A 141 37.11 -41.09 -18.14
N PRO A 142 36.72 -41.06 -19.45
CA PRO A 142 36.14 -39.92 -20.20
C PRO A 142 35.13 -40.28 -21.31
N SER A 143 34.55 -39.19 -21.84
CA SER A 143 34.37 -38.88 -23.27
C SER A 143 33.21 -39.46 -24.13
N VAL A 144 32.72 -38.52 -24.90
CA VAL A 144 32.24 -38.51 -26.31
C VAL A 144 30.76 -38.34 -26.55
N SER A 145 30.42 -37.13 -27.03
CA SER A 145 29.29 -36.78 -27.91
C SER A 145 29.44 -37.46 -29.29
N PRO A 146 28.60 -37.38 -30.29
CA PRO A 146 27.37 -36.56 -30.50
C PRO A 146 26.28 -37.25 -31.30
N LYS A 147 25.18 -36.56 -31.56
CA LYS A 147 24.41 -36.37 -32.81
C LYS A 147 22.86 -36.35 -32.61
N GLN A 148 22.35 -35.17 -32.81
CA GLN A 148 21.28 -34.74 -33.73
C GLN A 148 20.08 -35.69 -33.96
N THR A 149 18.88 -35.17 -33.66
CA THR A 149 17.85 -34.96 -34.70
C THR A 149 16.86 -33.88 -34.28
N MET A 150 16.62 -32.97 -35.23
CA MET A 150 15.57 -31.92 -35.20
C MET A 150 14.19 -32.56 -35.24
N HIS A 151 13.28 -32.07 -34.40
CA HIS A 151 11.90 -31.91 -34.81
C HIS A 151 11.36 -30.58 -34.24
N SER A 152 11.03 -29.72 -35.18
CA SER A 152 10.35 -28.47 -35.02
C SER A 152 8.91 -28.75 -34.65
N ASP A 153 8.48 -28.34 -33.45
CA ASP A 153 7.08 -28.07 -33.18
C ASP A 153 6.91 -26.65 -32.69
N LYS A 154 6.15 -25.94 -33.51
CA LYS A 154 5.72 -24.56 -33.28
C LYS A 154 4.88 -24.50 -32.02
N MET A 155 5.45 -24.17 -30.90
CA MET A 155 4.67 -23.67 -29.76
C MET A 155 4.47 -22.16 -29.91
N LYS A 156 3.23 -21.82 -30.18
CA LYS A 156 2.70 -20.45 -30.19
C LYS A 156 3.02 -19.79 -28.87
N ASN A 157 3.81 -18.73 -28.92
CA ASN A 157 3.92 -17.76 -27.85
C ASN A 157 2.54 -17.15 -27.57
N GLN A 158 1.88 -17.61 -26.54
CA GLN A 158 0.84 -16.82 -25.89
C GLN A 158 1.52 -15.82 -24.98
N PRO A 159 1.23 -14.52 -25.09
CA PRO A 159 1.72 -13.55 -24.14
C PRO A 159 1.08 -13.84 -22.78
N LEU A 160 1.90 -13.91 -21.74
CA LEU A 160 1.48 -13.90 -20.36
C LEU A 160 0.61 -12.63 -20.16
N LYS A 161 -0.68 -12.84 -19.98
CA LYS A 161 -1.60 -11.79 -19.54
C LYS A 161 -1.12 -11.33 -18.18
N GLY A 162 -0.55 -10.12 -18.12
CA GLY A 162 -0.40 -9.38 -16.90
C GLY A 162 -1.74 -9.32 -16.19
N ALA A 163 -1.72 -9.39 -14.87
CA ALA A 163 -2.91 -9.29 -14.04
C ALA A 163 -3.52 -7.89 -14.20
N GLU A 164 -4.31 -7.71 -15.26
CA GLU A 164 -5.26 -6.63 -15.37
C GLU A 164 -6.42 -6.94 -14.43
N GLY A 165 -6.39 -6.32 -13.26
CA GLY A 165 -7.62 -6.07 -12.52
C GLY A 165 -8.45 -5.06 -13.32
N SER A 166 -9.09 -5.50 -14.40
CA SER A 166 -10.10 -4.70 -15.09
C SER A 166 -11.24 -4.50 -14.10
N LEU A 167 -11.32 -3.30 -13.50
CA LEU A 167 -12.48 -2.86 -12.73
C LEU A 167 -13.70 -3.03 -13.63
N SER A 168 -14.61 -3.92 -13.27
CA SER A 168 -15.84 -4.13 -14.02
C SER A 168 -16.70 -2.87 -13.96
N SER A 169 -17.60 -2.68 -14.90
CA SER A 169 -18.54 -1.54 -14.88
C SER A 169 -19.42 -1.49 -13.62
N SER A 170 -19.51 -2.59 -12.87
CA SER A 170 -20.20 -2.69 -11.57
C SER A 170 -19.40 -2.11 -10.40
N ASP A 171 -18.11 -1.81 -10.57
CA ASP A 171 -17.25 -1.28 -9.51
C ASP A 171 -17.19 0.25 -9.48
N PHE A 172 -17.94 0.90 -10.39
CA PHE A 172 -17.96 2.35 -10.54
C PHE A 172 -19.27 2.96 -10.05
N LEU A 173 -19.18 3.82 -9.03
CA LEU A 173 -20.28 4.62 -8.55
C LEU A 173 -19.97 6.11 -8.72
N GLU A 174 -20.78 6.79 -9.52
CA GLU A 174 -20.78 8.25 -9.63
C GLU A 174 -21.73 8.80 -8.54
N GLY A 175 -21.34 9.88 -7.84
CA GLY A 175 -22.24 10.54 -6.88
C GLY A 175 -23.40 11.27 -7.57
N GLU A 176 -24.45 11.52 -6.83
CA GLU A 176 -25.67 12.20 -7.29
C GLU A 176 -25.74 13.68 -6.90
N SER A 177 -24.87 14.13 -6.00
CA SER A 177 -24.77 15.52 -5.58
C SER A 177 -24.42 16.45 -6.76
N ASP A 178 -24.77 17.72 -6.66
CA ASP A 178 -24.46 18.70 -7.70
C ASP A 178 -22.94 18.82 -7.92
N ALA A 179 -22.15 18.75 -6.86
CA ALA A 179 -20.68 18.74 -6.96
C ALA A 179 -20.16 17.52 -7.74
N ALA A 180 -20.74 16.33 -7.51
CA ALA A 180 -20.40 15.12 -8.26
C ALA A 180 -20.83 15.24 -9.73
N LYS A 181 -22.06 15.68 -10.00
CA LYS A 181 -22.57 15.89 -11.38
C LYS A 181 -21.67 16.86 -12.15
N GLN A 182 -21.27 17.96 -11.55
CA GLN A 182 -20.36 18.92 -12.16
C GLN A 182 -18.99 18.29 -12.48
N LEU A 183 -18.40 17.54 -11.54
CA LEU A 183 -17.16 16.82 -11.76
C LEU A 183 -17.26 15.86 -12.96
N TYR A 184 -18.30 15.01 -12.99
CA TYR A 184 -18.45 14.03 -14.07
C TYR A 184 -18.84 14.66 -15.40
N ASN A 185 -19.45 15.82 -15.43
CA ASN A 185 -19.63 16.60 -16.68
C ASN A 185 -18.25 17.04 -17.24
N TYR A 186 -17.33 17.51 -16.39
CA TYR A 186 -15.96 17.82 -16.82
C TYR A 186 -15.18 16.58 -17.25
N VAL A 187 -15.35 15.45 -16.54
CA VAL A 187 -14.76 14.17 -16.94
C VAL A 187 -15.23 13.77 -18.34
N LYS A 188 -16.53 13.82 -18.63
CA LYS A 188 -17.09 13.52 -19.95
C LYS A 188 -16.57 14.46 -21.05
N LEU A 189 -16.38 15.73 -20.70
CA LEU A 189 -15.87 16.76 -21.64
C LEU A 189 -14.40 16.51 -22.01
N VAL A 190 -13.54 16.21 -21.02
CA VAL A 190 -12.09 16.09 -21.25
C VAL A 190 -11.69 14.70 -21.76
N SER A 191 -12.46 13.66 -21.45
CA SER A 191 -12.11 12.27 -21.78
C SER A 191 -11.82 12.01 -23.26
N PRO A 192 -12.60 12.53 -24.24
CA PRO A 192 -12.33 12.28 -25.66
C PRO A 192 -11.11 13.02 -26.21
N THR A 193 -10.51 13.94 -25.45
CA THR A 193 -9.34 14.74 -25.85
C THR A 193 -8.04 14.01 -25.52
N ASN A 194 -6.91 14.53 -26.06
CA ASN A 194 -5.56 14.09 -25.70
C ASN A 194 -4.90 15.02 -24.65
N MET A 195 -5.65 15.95 -24.06
CA MET A 195 -5.13 16.86 -23.05
C MET A 195 -4.62 16.10 -21.83
N SER A 196 -3.53 16.58 -21.24
CA SER A 196 -3.06 16.16 -19.92
C SER A 196 -4.06 16.62 -18.87
N VAL A 197 -4.39 15.76 -17.93
CA VAL A 197 -5.36 16.08 -16.87
C VAL A 197 -4.69 16.01 -15.51
N LEU A 198 -4.81 17.09 -14.74
CA LEU A 198 -4.38 17.15 -13.34
C LEU A 198 -5.60 17.05 -12.42
N ILE A 199 -5.66 15.98 -11.62
CA ILE A 199 -6.71 15.74 -10.63
C ILE A 199 -6.22 16.22 -9.27
N ASN A 200 -6.77 17.30 -8.76
CA ASN A 200 -6.42 17.87 -7.46
C ASN A 200 -7.50 17.53 -6.42
N GLY A 201 -7.10 17.07 -5.25
CA GLY A 201 -8.03 16.79 -4.16
C GLY A 201 -7.42 16.05 -2.98
N ALA A 202 -8.06 16.17 -1.82
CA ALA A 202 -7.61 15.54 -0.59
C ALA A 202 -7.42 14.02 -0.73
N SER A 203 -6.64 13.43 0.18
CA SER A 203 -6.45 11.98 0.19
C SER A 203 -7.78 11.25 0.39
N GLY A 204 -7.95 10.11 -0.31
CA GLY A 204 -9.13 9.27 -0.19
C GLY A 204 -10.40 9.79 -0.88
N THR A 205 -10.36 10.87 -1.68
CA THR A 205 -11.53 11.41 -2.40
C THR A 205 -11.92 10.60 -3.64
N GLY A 206 -11.08 9.67 -4.11
CA GLY A 206 -11.33 8.81 -5.27
C GLY A 206 -10.67 9.31 -6.56
N LYS A 207 -9.48 9.96 -6.49
CA LYS A 207 -8.74 10.47 -7.67
C LYS A 207 -8.42 9.40 -8.69
N GLU A 208 -7.94 8.23 -8.25
CA GLU A 208 -7.63 7.09 -9.10
C GLU A 208 -8.88 6.59 -9.86
N TYR A 209 -10.01 6.53 -9.18
CA TYR A 209 -11.29 6.18 -9.76
C TYR A 209 -11.68 7.12 -10.92
N VAL A 210 -11.50 8.43 -10.73
CA VAL A 210 -11.76 9.43 -11.78
C VAL A 210 -10.76 9.27 -12.94
N ALA A 211 -9.49 8.95 -12.66
CA ALA A 211 -8.50 8.68 -13.70
C ALA A 211 -8.89 7.46 -14.57
N HIS A 212 -9.33 6.38 -13.94
CA HIS A 212 -9.87 5.22 -14.68
C HIS A 212 -11.09 5.60 -15.51
N ARG A 213 -11.99 6.41 -14.97
CA ARG A 213 -13.19 6.86 -15.70
C ARG A 213 -12.85 7.73 -16.92
N ILE A 214 -11.83 8.60 -16.80
CA ILE A 214 -11.30 9.38 -17.94
C ILE A 214 -10.78 8.46 -19.04
N HIS A 215 -10.03 7.42 -18.65
CA HIS A 215 -9.51 6.44 -19.61
C HIS A 215 -10.63 5.67 -20.30
N GLN A 216 -11.61 5.14 -19.57
CA GLN A 216 -12.75 4.39 -20.10
C GLN A 216 -13.61 5.19 -21.09
N LEU A 217 -13.76 6.48 -20.85
CA LEU A 217 -14.52 7.37 -21.74
C LEU A 217 -13.67 7.99 -22.86
N SER A 218 -12.39 7.64 -22.95
CA SER A 218 -11.46 8.17 -23.96
C SER A 218 -11.44 7.33 -25.23
N LYS A 219 -10.80 7.88 -26.28
CA LYS A 219 -10.51 7.15 -27.51
C LYS A 219 -9.47 6.02 -27.33
N ARG A 220 -8.90 5.90 -26.13
CA ARG A 220 -7.87 4.91 -25.76
C ARG A 220 -8.42 3.87 -24.76
N ALA A 221 -9.75 3.74 -24.63
CA ALA A 221 -10.39 2.84 -23.67
C ALA A 221 -9.96 1.36 -23.79
N ASP A 222 -9.69 0.90 -25.03
CA ASP A 222 -9.23 -0.46 -25.32
C ASP A 222 -7.70 -0.61 -25.29
N ARG A 223 -6.97 0.43 -24.84
CA ARG A 223 -5.51 0.48 -24.78
C ARG A 223 -5.03 0.34 -23.33
N PRO A 224 -3.74 0.08 -23.09
CA PRO A 224 -3.23 -0.06 -21.73
C PRO A 224 -3.52 1.17 -20.86
N PHE A 225 -3.91 0.91 -19.60
CA PHE A 225 -3.94 1.88 -18.51
C PHE A 225 -2.90 1.46 -17.48
N VAL A 226 -1.85 2.26 -17.33
CA VAL A 226 -0.76 1.98 -16.39
C VAL A 226 -0.80 3.02 -15.28
N ALA A 227 -1.03 2.57 -14.03
CA ALA A 227 -1.07 3.42 -12.85
C ALA A 227 0.23 3.30 -12.06
N ILE A 228 0.76 4.43 -11.62
CA ILE A 228 1.94 4.53 -10.78
C ILE A 228 1.64 5.44 -9.60
N ASP A 229 1.87 4.95 -8.40
CA ASP A 229 1.90 5.75 -7.19
C ASP A 229 3.33 6.26 -6.96
N CYS A 230 3.55 7.56 -7.23
CA CYS A 230 4.86 8.20 -7.12
C CYS A 230 5.35 8.29 -5.66
N GLY A 231 4.44 8.23 -4.69
CA GLY A 231 4.77 8.24 -3.27
C GLY A 231 5.30 6.91 -2.75
N SER A 232 4.92 5.80 -3.40
CA SER A 232 5.32 4.45 -2.99
C SER A 232 6.67 4.01 -3.54
N ILE A 233 7.21 4.70 -4.57
CA ILE A 233 8.46 4.31 -5.23
C ILE A 233 9.65 5.01 -4.56
N PRO A 234 10.68 4.26 -4.11
CA PRO A 234 11.94 4.85 -3.66
C PRO A 234 12.55 5.75 -4.73
N LYS A 235 13.04 6.92 -4.32
CA LYS A 235 13.56 7.95 -5.26
C LYS A 235 14.64 7.41 -6.20
N GLU A 236 15.47 6.51 -5.70
CA GLU A 236 16.58 5.89 -6.42
C GLU A 236 16.10 4.92 -7.53
N LEU A 237 14.91 4.35 -7.37
CA LEU A 237 14.31 3.41 -8.31
C LEU A 237 13.33 4.07 -9.27
N ALA A 238 12.89 5.28 -8.96
CA ALA A 238 11.83 5.94 -9.72
C ALA A 238 12.15 6.05 -11.22
N ALA A 239 13.36 6.48 -11.60
CA ALA A 239 13.76 6.54 -13.01
C ALA A 239 13.68 5.17 -13.71
N SER A 240 14.05 4.10 -13.01
CA SER A 240 13.98 2.73 -13.53
C SER A 240 12.53 2.24 -13.67
N GLU A 241 11.65 2.56 -12.72
CA GLU A 241 10.22 2.21 -12.79
C GLU A 241 9.52 2.94 -13.96
N PHE A 242 9.80 4.23 -14.12
CA PHE A 242 9.19 5.04 -15.17
C PHE A 242 9.72 4.70 -16.56
N PHE A 243 11.04 4.70 -16.74
CA PHE A 243 11.67 4.68 -18.07
C PHE A 243 12.32 3.34 -18.42
N GLY A 244 12.45 2.42 -17.45
CA GLY A 244 13.15 1.16 -17.60
C GLY A 244 14.65 1.29 -17.43
N HIS A 245 15.36 0.18 -17.47
CA HIS A 245 16.82 0.12 -17.42
C HIS A 245 17.37 -1.05 -18.24
N ILE A 246 18.62 -0.93 -18.65
CA ILE A 246 19.37 -2.04 -19.23
C ILE A 246 20.19 -2.75 -18.16
N LYS A 247 20.51 -4.01 -18.38
CA LYS A 247 21.37 -4.79 -17.51
C LYS A 247 22.71 -4.06 -17.26
N GLY A 248 23.09 -3.97 -15.98
CA GLY A 248 24.33 -3.31 -15.57
C GLY A 248 24.22 -1.79 -15.41
N ALA A 249 23.04 -1.17 -15.57
CA ALA A 249 22.85 0.27 -15.45
C ALA A 249 23.18 0.83 -14.05
N PHE A 250 22.99 0.02 -13.01
CA PHE A 250 23.33 0.33 -11.61
C PHE A 250 23.56 -0.95 -10.82
N THR A 251 24.08 -0.82 -9.59
CA THR A 251 24.31 -1.97 -8.69
C THR A 251 22.98 -2.63 -8.34
N GLY A 252 22.74 -3.85 -8.87
CA GLY A 252 21.47 -4.57 -8.73
C GLY A 252 20.66 -4.70 -10.02
N ALA A 253 21.03 -4.03 -11.12
CA ALA A 253 20.41 -4.22 -12.43
C ALA A 253 20.89 -5.52 -13.09
N LEU A 254 20.32 -6.64 -12.67
CA LEU A 254 20.73 -7.99 -13.13
C LEU A 254 20.17 -8.34 -14.53
N THR A 255 19.02 -7.75 -14.88
CA THR A 255 18.30 -7.97 -16.16
C THR A 255 17.85 -6.64 -16.73
N ASP A 256 17.43 -6.61 -17.99
CA ASP A 256 16.74 -5.48 -18.57
C ASP A 256 15.34 -5.38 -17.96
N LYS A 257 14.86 -4.15 -17.73
CA LYS A 257 13.50 -3.86 -17.25
C LYS A 257 12.80 -2.90 -18.20
N THR A 258 11.60 -3.26 -18.62
CA THR A 258 10.70 -2.35 -19.35
C THR A 258 10.10 -1.34 -18.37
N GLY A 259 10.08 -0.07 -18.72
CA GLY A 259 9.49 0.98 -17.89
C GLY A 259 8.03 1.23 -18.22
N ALA A 260 7.30 1.80 -17.26
CA ALA A 260 5.88 2.06 -17.35
C ALA A 260 5.48 2.93 -18.56
N PHE A 261 6.34 3.83 -19.02
CA PHE A 261 6.08 4.62 -20.23
C PHE A 261 6.02 3.77 -21.51
N VAL A 262 6.80 2.69 -21.58
CA VAL A 262 6.74 1.73 -22.68
C VAL A 262 5.52 0.83 -22.56
N GLU A 263 5.19 0.42 -21.35
CA GLU A 263 3.99 -0.40 -21.08
C GLU A 263 2.70 0.36 -21.38
N ALA A 264 2.66 1.68 -21.10
CA ALA A 264 1.52 2.55 -21.38
C ALA A 264 1.45 2.99 -22.85
N ASN A 265 2.36 2.54 -23.73
CA ASN A 265 2.43 3.04 -25.10
C ASN A 265 1.14 2.77 -25.89
N GLY A 266 0.63 3.80 -26.55
CA GLY A 266 -0.68 3.82 -27.22
C GLY A 266 -1.87 4.06 -26.29
N GLY A 267 -1.66 3.99 -24.95
CA GLY A 267 -2.68 4.06 -23.92
C GLY A 267 -2.62 5.31 -23.02
N THR A 268 -2.89 5.11 -21.74
CA THR A 268 -2.91 6.16 -20.71
C THR A 268 -1.98 5.78 -19.58
N ILE A 269 -1.15 6.72 -19.13
CA ILE A 269 -0.39 6.61 -17.89
C ILE A 269 -1.05 7.49 -16.83
N PHE A 270 -1.28 6.92 -15.65
CA PHE A 270 -1.78 7.62 -14.48
C PHE A 270 -0.68 7.72 -13.43
N LEU A 271 -0.38 8.95 -12.98
CA LEU A 271 0.62 9.23 -11.96
C LEU A 271 -0.07 9.79 -10.72
N ASP A 272 -0.23 8.96 -9.68
CA ASP A 272 -0.77 9.45 -8.40
C ASP A 272 0.36 10.05 -7.56
N GLU A 273 0.02 11.03 -6.73
CA GLU A 273 0.94 11.77 -5.85
C GLU A 273 2.16 12.36 -6.59
N ILE A 274 1.92 12.98 -7.76
CA ILE A 274 2.97 13.48 -8.65
C ILE A 274 3.93 14.50 -7.98
N GLY A 275 3.50 15.16 -6.90
CA GLY A 275 4.33 16.07 -6.11
C GLY A 275 5.54 15.39 -5.45
N ASN A 276 5.50 14.06 -5.25
CA ASN A 276 6.57 13.29 -4.61
C ASN A 276 7.74 12.94 -5.54
N LEU A 277 7.66 13.28 -6.84
CA LEU A 277 8.73 12.99 -7.79
C LEU A 277 10.03 13.72 -7.46
N SER A 278 11.16 13.01 -7.55
CA SER A 278 12.48 13.65 -7.46
C SER A 278 12.71 14.61 -8.64
N TYR A 279 13.56 15.62 -8.42
CA TYR A 279 13.83 16.63 -9.43
C TYR A 279 14.37 16.04 -10.75
N GLU A 280 15.19 14.99 -10.68
CA GLU A 280 15.72 14.29 -11.85
C GLU A 280 14.61 13.60 -12.66
N VAL A 281 13.65 12.96 -11.98
CA VAL A 281 12.52 12.29 -12.62
C VAL A 281 11.60 13.33 -13.25
N GLN A 282 11.39 14.49 -12.63
CA GLN A 282 10.62 15.59 -13.21
C GLN A 282 11.22 16.06 -14.54
N ILE A 283 12.55 16.18 -14.66
CA ILE A 283 13.23 16.54 -15.90
C ILE A 283 12.99 15.50 -16.99
N GLN A 284 13.13 14.22 -16.66
CA GLN A 284 12.94 13.14 -17.63
C GLN A 284 11.47 13.03 -18.06
N LEU A 285 10.53 13.22 -17.12
CA LEU A 285 9.10 13.25 -17.39
C LEU A 285 8.74 14.38 -18.35
N LEU A 286 9.26 15.58 -18.12
CA LEU A 286 9.04 16.72 -19.02
C LEU A 286 9.50 16.42 -20.46
N ARG A 287 10.71 15.85 -20.62
CA ARG A 287 11.22 15.42 -21.92
C ARG A 287 10.33 14.38 -22.59
N ALA A 288 9.91 13.36 -21.83
CA ALA A 288 9.01 12.32 -22.34
C ALA A 288 7.68 12.90 -22.87
N LEU A 289 7.14 13.93 -22.19
CA LEU A 289 5.90 14.59 -22.59
C LEU A 289 6.08 15.55 -23.79
N GLN A 290 7.23 16.19 -23.93
CA GLN A 290 7.52 17.15 -25.01
C GLN A 290 8.01 16.47 -26.28
N GLU A 291 8.99 15.57 -26.14
CA GLU A 291 9.68 14.94 -27.27
C GLU A 291 9.02 13.62 -27.71
N ARG A 292 8.07 13.09 -26.90
CA ARG A 292 7.45 11.77 -27.13
C ARG A 292 8.47 10.64 -27.20
N LYS A 293 9.56 10.77 -26.47
CA LYS A 293 10.65 9.81 -26.39
C LYS A 293 11.12 9.65 -24.97
N ILE A 294 11.53 8.43 -24.64
CA ILE A 294 12.18 8.11 -23.37
C ILE A 294 13.53 7.45 -23.62
N ARG A 295 14.38 7.44 -22.59
CA ARG A 295 15.66 6.75 -22.61
C ARG A 295 15.78 5.88 -21.35
N PRO A 296 15.88 4.54 -21.49
CA PRO A 296 16.10 3.66 -20.34
C PRO A 296 17.40 4.00 -19.61
N VAL A 297 17.42 3.82 -18.30
CA VAL A 297 18.61 4.07 -17.48
C VAL A 297 19.77 3.19 -17.95
N GLY A 298 20.94 3.80 -18.12
CA GLY A 298 22.14 3.13 -18.67
C GLY A 298 22.17 2.98 -20.19
N SER A 299 21.10 3.34 -20.92
CA SER A 299 21.04 3.22 -22.37
C SER A 299 21.16 4.59 -23.06
N ASN A 300 21.78 4.61 -24.23
CA ASN A 300 21.78 5.76 -25.13
C ASN A 300 20.69 5.68 -26.22
N LYS A 301 19.92 4.57 -26.26
CA LYS A 301 18.86 4.36 -27.24
C LYS A 301 17.57 5.07 -26.80
N GLU A 302 17.04 5.89 -27.69
CA GLU A 302 15.73 6.51 -27.51
C GLU A 302 14.62 5.58 -27.98
N ILE A 303 13.52 5.55 -27.23
CA ILE A 303 12.31 4.79 -27.52
C ILE A 303 11.17 5.79 -27.66
N SER A 304 10.50 5.78 -28.82
CA SER A 304 9.31 6.63 -29.05
C SER A 304 8.12 6.07 -28.28
N VAL A 305 7.36 6.96 -27.61
CA VAL A 305 6.18 6.62 -26.83
C VAL A 305 5.03 7.58 -27.15
N ASP A 306 3.84 7.05 -27.38
CA ASP A 306 2.61 7.81 -27.50
C ASP A 306 1.72 7.51 -26.30
N ILE A 307 1.73 8.39 -25.30
CA ILE A 307 0.94 8.23 -24.07
C ILE A 307 0.02 9.44 -23.89
N ARG A 308 -1.12 9.20 -23.23
CA ARG A 308 -1.94 10.22 -22.60
C ARG A 308 -1.60 10.26 -21.12
N LEU A 309 -1.33 11.45 -20.57
CA LEU A 309 -1.06 11.64 -19.16
C LEU A 309 -2.32 12.02 -18.39
N VAL A 310 -2.59 11.31 -17.29
CA VAL A 310 -3.47 11.74 -16.22
C VAL A 310 -2.63 11.75 -14.94
N SER A 311 -2.64 12.82 -14.19
CA SER A 311 -1.87 12.94 -12.94
C SER A 311 -2.77 13.34 -11.79
N ALA A 312 -2.40 12.99 -10.57
CA ALA A 312 -3.14 13.35 -9.38
C ALA A 312 -2.22 13.84 -8.25
N THR A 313 -2.74 14.74 -7.42
CA THR A 313 -2.03 15.23 -6.24
C THR A 313 -3.00 15.64 -5.14
N ASN A 314 -2.56 15.57 -3.90
CA ASN A 314 -3.20 16.15 -2.73
C ASN A 314 -2.46 17.41 -2.24
N GLU A 315 -1.32 17.75 -2.85
CA GLU A 315 -0.48 18.88 -2.50
C GLU A 315 -0.79 20.11 -3.34
N ASN A 316 -0.43 21.28 -2.83
CA ASN A 316 -0.43 22.51 -3.60
C ASN A 316 0.89 22.62 -4.39
N LEU A 317 0.83 22.28 -5.68
CA LEU A 317 2.01 22.31 -6.56
C LEU A 317 2.55 23.72 -6.78
N GLU A 318 1.72 24.77 -6.72
CA GLU A 318 2.18 26.17 -6.83
C GLU A 318 3.09 26.53 -5.66
N GLN A 319 2.73 26.14 -4.43
CA GLN A 319 3.61 26.29 -3.28
C GLN A 319 4.87 25.42 -3.36
N ALA A 320 4.78 24.23 -3.98
CA ALA A 320 5.95 23.38 -4.22
C ALA A 320 6.91 24.01 -5.23
N ILE A 321 6.41 24.73 -6.24
CA ILE A 321 7.20 25.51 -7.19
C ILE A 321 7.93 26.65 -6.46
N GLU A 322 7.24 27.44 -5.65
CA GLU A 322 7.84 28.52 -4.86
C GLU A 322 8.99 28.04 -3.96
N LYS A 323 8.87 26.80 -3.45
CA LYS A 323 9.91 26.15 -2.62
C LYS A 323 11.01 25.47 -3.44
N GLY A 324 10.94 25.48 -4.77
CA GLY A 324 11.88 24.79 -5.66
C GLY A 324 11.79 23.26 -5.61
N ALA A 325 10.74 22.69 -5.01
CA ALA A 325 10.50 21.24 -4.95
C ALA A 325 9.84 20.68 -6.23
N PHE A 326 9.12 21.51 -6.95
CA PHE A 326 8.49 21.14 -8.22
C PHE A 326 8.84 22.14 -9.32
N ARG A 327 8.98 21.65 -10.56
CA ARG A 327 9.35 22.49 -11.71
C ARG A 327 8.12 23.18 -12.31
N GLU A 328 8.24 24.46 -12.56
CA GLU A 328 7.19 25.27 -13.18
C GLU A 328 6.88 24.82 -14.61
N ASP A 329 7.92 24.49 -15.41
CA ASP A 329 7.74 24.04 -16.81
C ASP A 329 6.99 22.70 -16.89
N LEU A 330 7.25 21.78 -15.97
CA LEU A 330 6.51 20.54 -15.85
C LEU A 330 5.06 20.80 -15.42
N TYR A 331 4.85 21.68 -14.44
CA TYR A 331 3.50 22.03 -13.98
C TYR A 331 2.62 22.50 -15.13
N HIS A 332 3.09 23.43 -15.96
CA HIS A 332 2.34 23.91 -17.11
C HIS A 332 2.06 22.80 -18.15
N ARG A 333 2.93 21.81 -18.26
CA ARG A 333 2.74 20.70 -19.20
C ARG A 333 1.73 19.66 -18.72
N ILE A 334 1.62 19.44 -17.42
CA ILE A 334 0.67 18.46 -16.83
C ILE A 334 -0.68 19.09 -16.51
N ASN A 335 -0.75 20.40 -16.33
CA ASN A 335 -1.94 21.16 -15.96
C ASN A 335 -2.63 21.81 -17.15
N GLU A 336 -2.83 21.06 -18.24
CA GLU A 336 -3.63 21.54 -19.40
C GLU A 336 -5.13 21.59 -19.06
N PHE A 337 -5.59 20.67 -18.19
CA PHE A 337 -6.95 20.65 -17.67
C PHE A 337 -6.96 20.19 -16.20
N THR A 338 -7.52 21.02 -15.31
CA THR A 338 -7.60 20.69 -13.88
C THR A 338 -8.99 20.19 -13.50
N LEU A 339 -9.04 19.04 -12.82
CA LEU A 339 -10.22 18.53 -12.12
C LEU A 339 -10.04 18.68 -10.62
N ARG A 340 -11.02 19.27 -9.94
CA ARG A 340 -11.03 19.39 -8.48
C ARG A 340 -11.98 18.37 -7.88
N MET A 341 -11.45 17.48 -7.05
CA MET A 341 -12.24 16.47 -6.36
C MET A 341 -12.93 17.07 -5.15
N PRO A 342 -14.26 17.03 -5.06
CA PRO A 342 -14.97 17.46 -3.85
C PRO A 342 -14.68 16.52 -2.69
N GLN A 343 -14.52 17.06 -1.49
CA GLN A 343 -14.43 16.25 -0.27
C GLN A 343 -15.81 15.65 0.06
N LEU A 344 -15.82 14.54 0.79
CA LEU A 344 -17.07 13.85 1.12
C LEU A 344 -18.01 14.72 1.97
N LYS A 345 -17.46 15.57 2.84
CA LYS A 345 -18.23 16.56 3.63
C LYS A 345 -18.98 17.59 2.77
N ASP A 346 -18.46 17.89 1.56
CA ASP A 346 -19.02 18.88 0.64
C ASP A 346 -20.08 18.27 -0.30
N ARG A 347 -20.30 16.94 -0.21
CA ARG A 347 -21.29 16.16 -0.96
C ARG A 347 -22.07 15.22 -0.05
N ARG A 348 -22.72 15.80 0.96
CA ARG A 348 -23.44 15.05 2.00
C ARG A 348 -24.50 14.10 1.47
N GLU A 349 -25.14 14.46 0.35
CA GLU A 349 -26.16 13.66 -0.34
C GLU A 349 -25.61 12.33 -0.83
N ASP A 350 -24.30 12.27 -1.13
CA ASP A 350 -23.64 11.06 -1.61
C ASP A 350 -23.20 10.11 -0.48
N ILE A 351 -23.23 10.54 0.80
CA ILE A 351 -22.66 9.76 1.91
C ILE A 351 -23.33 8.40 2.04
N LEU A 352 -24.65 8.35 2.13
CA LEU A 352 -25.38 7.09 2.27
C LEU A 352 -25.31 6.24 0.99
N LEU A 353 -25.25 6.89 -0.16
CA LEU A 353 -25.08 6.22 -1.45
C LEU A 353 -23.75 5.45 -1.48
N PHE A 354 -22.64 6.10 -1.13
CA PHE A 354 -21.32 5.44 -1.05
C PHE A 354 -21.24 4.43 0.10
N ALA A 355 -21.86 4.71 1.26
CA ALA A 355 -21.87 3.77 2.38
C ALA A 355 -22.56 2.45 2.00
N ASN A 356 -23.72 2.51 1.34
CA ASN A 356 -24.43 1.32 0.85
C ASN A 356 -23.63 0.60 -0.25
N PHE A 357 -23.01 1.32 -1.16
CA PHE A 357 -22.15 0.73 -2.19
C PHE A 357 -20.97 -0.05 -1.57
N PHE A 358 -20.30 0.50 -0.55
CA PHE A 358 -19.23 -0.21 0.16
C PHE A 358 -19.76 -1.37 0.99
N LEU A 359 -20.98 -1.27 1.53
CA LEU A 359 -21.64 -2.39 2.20
C LEU A 359 -21.90 -3.54 1.24
N ASP A 360 -22.40 -3.26 0.04
CA ASP A 360 -22.62 -4.29 -0.98
C ASP A 360 -21.31 -4.96 -1.44
N GLN A 361 -20.22 -4.20 -1.55
CA GLN A 361 -18.90 -4.75 -1.80
C GLN A 361 -18.44 -5.66 -0.65
N ALA A 362 -18.56 -5.17 0.60
CA ALA A 362 -18.16 -5.92 1.78
C ALA A 362 -19.01 -7.18 1.99
N ASN A 363 -20.31 -7.13 1.71
CA ASN A 363 -21.19 -8.31 1.73
C ASN A 363 -20.69 -9.39 0.77
N ARG A 364 -20.34 -9.02 -0.47
CA ARG A 364 -19.79 -9.95 -1.46
C ARG A 364 -18.45 -10.53 -1.06
N GLU A 365 -17.53 -9.68 -0.52
CA GLU A 365 -16.20 -10.13 -0.08
C GLU A 365 -16.26 -11.10 1.11
N MET A 366 -17.25 -10.92 2.02
CA MET A 366 -17.32 -11.63 3.29
C MET A 366 -18.43 -12.68 3.36
N ASP A 367 -19.15 -12.89 2.24
CA ASP A 367 -20.32 -13.80 2.15
C ASP A 367 -21.37 -13.47 3.24
N LYS A 368 -21.66 -12.17 3.42
CA LYS A 368 -22.68 -11.63 4.34
C LYS A 368 -23.87 -11.09 3.56
N GLN A 369 -25.02 -10.95 4.24
CA GLN A 369 -26.29 -10.47 3.66
C GLN A 369 -26.88 -9.36 4.53
N LEU A 370 -26.07 -8.35 4.87
CA LEU A 370 -26.55 -7.17 5.58
C LEU A 370 -27.36 -6.31 4.63
N THR A 371 -28.51 -5.82 5.10
CA THR A 371 -29.47 -5.07 4.27
C THR A 371 -29.25 -3.57 4.28
N GLY A 372 -28.44 -3.04 5.21
CA GLY A 372 -28.18 -1.59 5.31
C GLY A 372 -27.69 -1.18 6.68
N PHE A 373 -27.92 0.09 7.00
CA PHE A 373 -27.62 0.72 8.27
C PHE A 373 -28.92 1.02 9.03
N ASP A 374 -28.93 0.91 10.35
CA ASP A 374 -30.07 1.36 11.14
C ASP A 374 -30.18 2.90 11.14
N ASP A 375 -31.29 3.45 11.67
CA ASP A 375 -31.52 4.90 11.67
C ASP A 375 -30.46 5.69 12.45
N LYS A 376 -29.91 5.11 13.52
CA LYS A 376 -28.87 5.75 14.33
C LYS A 376 -27.53 5.73 13.61
N ALA A 377 -27.16 4.62 13.00
CA ALA A 377 -25.97 4.50 12.18
C ALA A 377 -26.02 5.44 10.97
N SER A 378 -27.16 5.48 10.27
CA SER A 378 -27.37 6.37 9.12
C SER A 378 -27.19 7.85 9.48
N ARG A 379 -27.76 8.30 10.60
CA ARG A 379 -27.56 9.69 11.08
C ARG A 379 -26.09 9.95 11.43
N ALA A 380 -25.44 9.04 12.14
CA ALA A 380 -24.04 9.19 12.50
C ALA A 380 -23.13 9.26 11.25
N LEU A 381 -23.41 8.47 10.21
CA LEU A 381 -22.69 8.54 8.93
C LEU A 381 -22.84 9.92 8.27
N LEU A 382 -24.05 10.53 8.29
CA LEU A 382 -24.33 11.83 7.70
C LEU A 382 -23.71 12.99 8.49
N GLU A 383 -23.57 12.86 9.80
CA GLU A 383 -23.03 13.90 10.68
C GLU A 383 -21.51 13.88 10.77
N TYR A 384 -20.88 12.76 10.46
CA TYR A 384 -19.43 12.62 10.57
C TYR A 384 -18.68 13.40 9.48
N PRO A 385 -17.57 14.10 9.81
CA PRO A 385 -16.90 15.03 8.90
C PRO A 385 -16.02 14.33 7.82
N TRP A 386 -15.79 13.04 7.90
CA TRP A 386 -15.04 12.22 6.93
C TRP A 386 -13.66 12.77 6.54
N PRO A 387 -12.74 13.03 7.49
CA PRO A 387 -11.42 13.58 7.17
C PRO A 387 -10.61 12.70 6.20
N GLY A 388 -10.79 11.39 6.22
CA GLY A 388 -10.18 10.45 5.28
C GLY A 388 -11.07 10.10 4.07
N ASN A 389 -12.15 10.86 3.85
CA ASN A 389 -13.05 10.74 2.70
C ASN A 389 -13.54 9.29 2.43
N LEU A 390 -13.64 8.89 1.16
CA LEU A 390 -14.12 7.57 0.76
C LEU A 390 -13.23 6.41 1.22
N ARG A 391 -11.90 6.63 1.34
CA ARG A 391 -10.98 5.60 1.84
C ARG A 391 -11.30 5.24 3.29
N GLN A 392 -11.54 6.24 4.14
CA GLN A 392 -11.96 6.02 5.53
C GLN A 392 -13.33 5.35 5.60
N MET A 393 -14.29 5.83 4.82
CA MET A 393 -15.64 5.24 4.77
C MET A 393 -15.61 3.77 4.36
N LYS A 394 -14.90 3.44 3.29
CA LYS A 394 -14.74 2.05 2.81
C LYS A 394 -14.19 1.14 3.92
N ASN A 395 -13.13 1.57 4.60
CA ASN A 395 -12.50 0.79 5.67
C ASN A 395 -13.44 0.62 6.87
N MET A 396 -14.15 1.69 7.25
CA MET A 396 -15.11 1.68 8.35
C MET A 396 -16.28 0.75 8.05
N VAL A 397 -16.91 0.87 6.89
CA VAL A 397 -18.03 0.01 6.48
C VAL A 397 -17.59 -1.46 6.39
N ARG A 398 -16.42 -1.72 5.80
CA ARG A 398 -15.87 -3.08 5.72
C ARG A 398 -15.67 -3.70 7.10
N ARG A 399 -15.14 -2.96 8.05
CA ARG A 399 -14.97 -3.42 9.44
C ARG A 399 -16.32 -3.61 10.13
N ALA A 400 -17.25 -2.67 10.00
CA ALA A 400 -18.58 -2.79 10.56
C ALA A 400 -19.34 -4.00 10.00
N THR A 401 -19.22 -4.26 8.70
CA THR A 401 -19.77 -5.46 8.05
C THR A 401 -19.23 -6.73 8.68
N LEU A 402 -17.94 -6.80 8.96
CA LEU A 402 -17.33 -7.97 9.62
C LEU A 402 -17.91 -8.20 11.02
N LEU A 403 -18.07 -7.13 11.81
CA LEU A 403 -18.52 -7.19 13.20
C LEU A 403 -20.02 -7.40 13.36
N ALA A 404 -20.82 -6.99 12.38
CA ALA A 404 -22.27 -7.06 12.45
C ALA A 404 -22.79 -8.50 12.60
N GLN A 405 -23.66 -8.72 13.60
CA GLN A 405 -24.30 -10.00 13.91
C GLN A 405 -25.76 -10.06 13.45
N GLY A 406 -26.39 -8.89 13.19
CA GLY A 406 -27.78 -8.78 12.76
C GLY A 406 -27.92 -8.63 11.25
N LYS A 407 -29.10 -8.12 10.82
CA LYS A 407 -29.38 -7.78 9.40
C LYS A 407 -28.92 -6.37 9.02
N PHE A 408 -28.73 -5.49 10.01
CA PHE A 408 -28.33 -4.10 9.82
C PHE A 408 -27.03 -3.83 10.58
N ILE A 409 -26.22 -2.92 10.05
CA ILE A 409 -25.13 -2.31 10.79
C ILE A 409 -25.71 -1.28 11.74
N THR A 410 -25.39 -1.37 13.03
CA THR A 410 -25.83 -0.43 14.05
C THR A 410 -24.69 0.52 14.44
N ILE A 411 -25.02 1.54 15.24
CA ILE A 411 -24.00 2.49 15.73
C ILE A 411 -22.90 1.80 16.55
N ASN A 412 -23.15 0.58 17.06
CA ASN A 412 -22.18 -0.14 17.87
C ASN A 412 -21.00 -0.68 17.04
N GLU A 413 -21.23 -1.08 15.81
CA GLU A 413 -20.20 -1.51 14.88
C GLU A 413 -19.44 -0.32 14.24
N LEU A 414 -20.00 0.89 14.34
CA LEU A 414 -19.42 2.16 13.87
C LEU A 414 -18.76 2.93 15.03
N ASN A 415 -17.94 2.26 15.85
CA ASN A 415 -17.38 2.83 17.08
C ASN A 415 -16.61 4.14 16.88
N GLU A 416 -15.96 4.35 15.74
CA GLU A 416 -15.23 5.58 15.42
C GLU A 416 -16.14 6.81 15.29
N LEU A 417 -17.43 6.61 15.04
CA LEU A 417 -18.43 7.70 14.97
C LEU A 417 -18.96 8.12 16.34
N LYS A 418 -18.70 7.33 17.41
CA LYS A 418 -19.19 7.61 18.77
C LYS A 418 -18.35 8.65 19.50
N GLU A 419 -17.05 8.71 19.19
CA GLU A 419 -16.21 9.74 19.75
C GLU A 419 -16.18 10.92 18.78
N PRO A 420 -16.53 12.15 19.22
CA PRO A 420 -16.10 13.32 18.49
C PRO A 420 -14.57 13.14 18.39
N VAL A 421 -14.05 12.95 17.19
CA VAL A 421 -12.60 13.03 16.95
C VAL A 421 -12.20 14.33 17.62
N PRO A 422 -11.41 14.30 18.73
CA PRO A 422 -10.79 15.52 19.17
C PRO A 422 -10.08 15.96 17.90
N ALA A 423 -10.42 17.14 17.40
CA ALA A 423 -9.74 17.70 16.26
C ALA A 423 -8.26 17.64 16.63
N ILE A 424 -7.57 16.60 16.14
CA ILE A 424 -6.12 16.60 16.03
C ILE A 424 -5.92 17.64 14.93
N ILE A 425 -6.05 18.89 15.36
CA ILE A 425 -5.47 19.99 14.65
C ILE A 425 -3.99 19.65 14.75
N GLY A 426 -3.49 18.92 13.77
CA GLY A 426 -2.09 18.94 13.42
C GLY A 426 -1.79 20.36 12.98
N ILE A 427 -1.79 21.27 13.94
CA ILE A 427 -1.18 22.59 13.78
C ILE A 427 0.29 22.26 13.67
N PRO A 428 0.94 22.56 12.55
CA PRO A 428 2.38 22.43 12.49
C PRO A 428 2.94 23.28 13.62
N LEU A 429 3.62 22.65 14.56
CA LEU A 429 4.29 23.24 15.72
C LEU A 429 5.47 24.13 15.24
N ARG A 430 5.18 25.20 14.53
CA ARG A 430 6.18 26.17 14.00
C ARG A 430 6.00 27.58 14.53
N ASN A 431 5.03 27.82 15.41
CA ASN A 431 4.89 29.11 16.06
C ASN A 431 5.11 28.90 17.58
N GLU A 432 6.30 29.26 18.05
CA GLU A 432 6.74 29.03 19.44
C GLU A 432 5.76 29.59 20.48
N GLU A 433 5.12 30.73 20.19
CA GLU A 433 4.16 31.36 21.08
C GLU A 433 2.83 30.57 21.16
N VAL A 434 2.36 30.02 20.04
CA VAL A 434 1.14 29.20 20.01
C VAL A 434 1.38 27.88 20.74
N GLU A 435 2.53 27.25 20.55
CA GLU A 435 2.90 26.01 21.22
C GLU A 435 3.01 26.21 22.74
N LYS A 436 3.65 27.29 23.15
CA LYS A 436 3.78 27.68 24.56
C LYS A 436 2.41 27.87 25.22
N HIS A 437 1.49 28.55 24.52
CA HIS A 437 0.13 28.79 25.02
C HIS A 437 -0.66 27.48 25.16
N GLN A 438 -0.53 26.55 24.22
CA GLN A 438 -1.17 25.25 24.28
C GLN A 438 -0.65 24.38 25.42
N ILE A 439 0.64 24.40 25.67
CA ILE A 439 1.25 23.67 26.79
C ILE A 439 0.75 24.22 28.13
N ILE A 440 0.68 25.54 28.28
CA ILE A 440 0.17 26.19 29.49
C ILE A 440 -1.30 25.84 29.72
N GLU A 441 -2.12 25.89 28.68
CA GLU A 441 -3.55 25.58 28.79
C GLU A 441 -3.79 24.08 29.11
N ALA A 442 -3.03 23.17 28.51
CA ALA A 442 -3.11 21.75 28.82
C ALA A 442 -2.69 21.44 30.27
N LEU A 443 -1.68 22.11 30.80
CA LEU A 443 -1.29 22.01 32.21
C LEU A 443 -2.41 22.53 33.12
N ARG A 444 -3.01 23.68 32.79
CA ARG A 444 -4.12 24.25 33.53
C ARG A 444 -5.33 23.32 33.59
N GLN A 445 -5.72 22.75 32.46
CA GLN A 445 -6.86 21.80 32.36
C GLN A 445 -6.62 20.50 33.12
N THR A 446 -5.37 20.08 33.25
CA THR A 446 -4.99 18.84 33.94
C THR A 446 -4.54 19.04 35.40
N GLY A 447 -4.67 20.27 35.94
CA GLY A 447 -4.25 20.59 37.31
C GLY A 447 -2.75 20.37 37.51
N ASN A 448 -1.89 20.79 36.59
CA ASN A 448 -0.44 20.61 36.54
C ASN A 448 0.01 19.14 36.49
N ASN A 449 -0.86 18.19 36.15
CA ASN A 449 -0.48 16.81 35.94
C ASN A 449 0.23 16.61 34.59
N LYS A 450 1.55 16.64 34.59
CA LYS A 450 2.40 16.56 33.39
C LYS A 450 2.17 15.31 32.55
N SER A 451 1.78 14.18 33.17
CA SER A 451 1.47 12.95 32.43
C SER A 451 0.15 13.05 31.66
N ARG A 452 -0.88 13.61 32.29
CA ARG A 452 -2.17 13.86 31.66
C ARG A 452 -2.09 14.98 30.61
N ALA A 453 -1.30 16.02 30.88
CA ALA A 453 -1.07 17.10 29.92
C ALA A 453 -0.34 16.60 28.65
N ALA A 454 0.66 15.75 28.79
CA ALA A 454 1.33 15.11 27.65
C ALA A 454 0.34 14.28 26.83
N GLN A 455 -0.53 13.50 27.48
CA GLN A 455 -1.57 12.72 26.81
C GLN A 455 -2.61 13.61 26.11
N LEU A 456 -3.02 14.73 26.74
CA LEU A 456 -3.95 15.69 26.14
C LEU A 456 -3.35 16.38 24.90
N LEU A 457 -2.04 16.64 24.90
CA LEU A 457 -1.31 17.23 23.78
C LEU A 457 -0.87 16.23 22.71
N GLY A 458 -1.11 14.92 22.92
CA GLY A 458 -0.71 13.88 21.99
C GLY A 458 0.82 13.71 21.85
N ILE A 459 1.60 14.10 22.87
CA ILE A 459 3.06 13.98 22.90
C ILE A 459 3.50 13.09 24.06
N ASP A 460 4.70 12.50 23.94
CA ASP A 460 5.26 11.74 25.03
C ASP A 460 5.73 12.65 26.19
N ARG A 461 5.76 12.07 27.40
CA ARG A 461 6.10 12.81 28.63
C ARG A 461 7.48 13.45 28.57
N LYS A 462 8.46 12.80 27.91
CA LYS A 462 9.83 13.31 27.79
C LYS A 462 9.87 14.53 26.88
N THR A 463 9.11 14.51 25.79
CA THR A 463 8.95 15.64 24.87
C THR A 463 8.30 16.84 25.58
N LEU A 464 7.26 16.61 26.41
CA LEU A 464 6.66 17.68 27.20
C LEU A 464 7.67 18.30 28.18
N TYR A 465 8.45 17.50 28.89
CA TYR A 465 9.47 18.01 29.80
C TYR A 465 10.56 18.85 29.08
N ASN A 466 11.01 18.42 27.92
CA ASN A 466 11.95 19.16 27.10
C ASN A 466 11.38 20.52 26.65
N LYS A 467 10.08 20.54 26.26
CA LYS A 467 9.40 21.77 25.86
C LYS A 467 9.12 22.72 27.01
N LEU A 468 8.75 22.21 28.19
CA LEU A 468 8.64 23.04 29.42
C LEU A 468 9.95 23.74 29.75
N LYS A 469 11.07 23.02 29.62
CA LYS A 469 12.40 23.57 29.85
C LYS A 469 12.79 24.57 28.75
N LEU A 470 12.48 24.28 27.49
CA LEU A 470 12.77 25.16 26.35
C LEU A 470 12.03 26.49 26.44
N TYR A 471 10.77 26.47 26.87
CA TYR A 471 9.94 27.69 26.98
C TYR A 471 9.96 28.35 28.35
N ASN A 472 10.82 27.90 29.28
CA ASN A 472 10.91 28.39 30.65
C ASN A 472 9.56 28.49 31.37
N ILE A 473 8.72 27.47 31.19
CA ILE A 473 7.43 27.36 31.88
C ILE A 473 7.70 26.72 33.24
N SER A 474 7.68 27.54 34.29
CA SER A 474 7.84 27.12 35.69
C SER A 474 6.58 26.40 36.18
N ASP A 475 6.73 25.48 37.13
CA ASP A 475 5.63 24.73 37.78
C ASP A 475 4.60 25.63 38.45
#